data_80ef01484c7570a154cd92e430f2fc52
#
_entry.id   80ef01484c7570a154cd92e430f2fc52
#
_cell.length_a   1.000
_cell.length_b   1.000
_cell.length_c   1.000
_cell.angle_alpha   90.00
_cell.angle_beta   90.00
_cell.angle_gamma   90.00
#
_symmetry.space_group_name_H-M   'P 1'
#
loop_
_entity.id
_entity.type
_entity.pdbx_description
1 polymer ?
#
loop_
_entity_poly.entity_id
_entity_poly.type
_entity_poly.pdbx_seq_one_letter_code
_entity_poly.pdbx_strand_id
1 'polypeptide(L)'
;MENQTHETTATAVRPFRVDLPEEALADLRRRIAATRWPSKELVADASQGVQLAMLQELARYWSTDYDFRRLDSRLNALPQFMTKIDGLDIHFIHVKSRHENALPLIITHGWPGSVIEMLEVVGPLTDPTAHGGRAEDAFDLVLPSLPGYGFSGQPTEVGWDAGHIAQAWAELMNRLGYTRYVAQGGDQGASVTDAMARQAPNGLVGIHLNLLSAFPTEVLAAVFGGEFAQGLFKRVAVAIVASRAEKERAALDAVAGLFMRGYIAEMNTRPQTIGYGSTDPVGLAAWMLDHDADSYEKISHAFLEGQPSGGLTRDRIVDNITLYWLTNTATSAARLYWENARSIVAAIASGQKPPELSLPVAFTVFPGEIFQAPRSWADKVYPNLIYFNEADKGGHFAAWEEPELFASEVRAAFRSLR
;
A
#
# COMPACT_ATOMS: atom_id res chain seq x y z
N MET A 1 -41.13 10.65 4.47
CA MET A 1 -40.72 9.44 5.23
C MET A 1 -40.04 8.38 4.37
N GLU A 2 -40.29 8.33 3.05
CA GLU A 2 -39.63 7.35 2.15
C GLU A 2 -38.14 7.61 1.87
N ASN A 3 -37.67 8.85 1.92
CA ASN A 3 -36.25 9.16 1.67
C ASN A 3 -35.30 8.73 2.81
N GLN A 4 -35.76 8.68 4.06
CA GLN A 4 -34.90 8.27 5.19
C GLN A 4 -34.66 6.76 5.27
N THR A 5 -35.59 5.95 4.74
CA THR A 5 -35.47 4.49 4.74
C THR A 5 -34.52 4.00 3.63
N HIS A 6 -34.41 4.71 2.50
CA HIS A 6 -33.46 4.39 1.43
C HIS A 6 -32.00 4.77 1.79
N GLU A 7 -31.79 5.88 2.51
CA GLU A 7 -30.45 6.29 2.96
C GLU A 7 -29.89 5.34 4.02
N THR A 8 -30.71 4.89 4.98
CA THR A 8 -30.29 3.95 6.04
C THR A 8 -29.91 2.57 5.51
N THR A 9 -30.48 2.12 4.40
CA THR A 9 -30.08 0.85 3.77
C THR A 9 -28.81 0.96 2.93
N ALA A 10 -28.52 2.13 2.35
CA ALA A 10 -27.35 2.34 1.51
C ALA A 10 -26.03 2.42 2.30
N THR A 11 -26.07 2.90 3.54
CA THR A 11 -24.90 3.05 4.42
C THR A 11 -24.65 1.85 5.34
N ALA A 12 -25.52 0.86 5.33
CA ALA A 12 -25.39 -0.35 6.16
C ALA A 12 -24.13 -1.15 5.77
N VAL A 13 -23.49 -1.74 6.78
CA VAL A 13 -22.47 -2.75 6.58
C VAL A 13 -23.14 -4.06 6.17
N ARG A 14 -22.83 -4.56 4.97
CA ARG A 14 -23.43 -5.79 4.43
C ARG A 14 -22.35 -6.84 4.15
N PRO A 15 -22.63 -8.13 4.35
CA PRO A 15 -21.69 -9.19 3.97
C PRO A 15 -21.34 -9.12 2.48
N PHE A 16 -20.09 -9.43 2.18
CA PHE A 16 -19.57 -9.54 0.82
C PHE A 16 -18.94 -10.90 0.62
N ARG A 17 -19.06 -11.44 -0.58
CA ARG A 17 -18.44 -12.70 -0.98
C ARG A 17 -17.86 -12.54 -2.38
N VAL A 18 -16.63 -12.99 -2.55
CA VAL A 18 -15.95 -13.01 -3.85
C VAL A 18 -16.56 -14.12 -4.70
N ASP A 19 -16.92 -13.77 -5.93
CA ASP A 19 -17.32 -14.69 -6.98
C ASP A 19 -16.53 -14.34 -8.24
N LEU A 20 -15.75 -15.28 -8.75
CA LEU A 20 -14.95 -15.13 -9.95
C LEU A 20 -15.64 -15.87 -11.11
N PRO A 21 -16.30 -15.16 -12.03
CA PRO A 21 -17.04 -15.78 -13.13
C PRO A 21 -16.12 -16.61 -14.05
N GLU A 22 -16.51 -17.83 -14.40
CA GLU A 22 -15.73 -18.69 -15.30
C GLU A 22 -15.46 -18.04 -16.66
N GLU A 23 -16.39 -17.24 -17.16
CA GLU A 23 -16.22 -16.51 -18.41
C GLU A 23 -15.07 -15.52 -18.33
N ALA A 24 -14.93 -14.79 -17.21
CA ALA A 24 -13.81 -13.85 -16.98
C ALA A 24 -12.47 -14.60 -16.90
N LEU A 25 -12.45 -15.76 -16.23
CA LEU A 25 -11.24 -16.60 -16.15
C LEU A 25 -10.85 -17.18 -17.51
N ALA A 26 -11.84 -17.59 -18.33
CA ALA A 26 -11.59 -18.04 -19.69
C ALA A 26 -11.09 -16.91 -20.60
N ASP A 27 -11.63 -15.69 -20.46
CA ASP A 27 -11.14 -14.50 -21.18
C ASP A 27 -9.71 -14.17 -20.80
N LEU A 28 -9.37 -14.21 -19.51
CA LEU A 28 -8.01 -14.00 -19.02
C LEU A 28 -7.01 -14.96 -19.67
N ARG A 29 -7.28 -16.27 -19.62
CA ARG A 29 -6.41 -17.27 -20.26
C ARG A 29 -6.25 -17.05 -21.75
N ARG A 30 -7.34 -16.72 -22.44
CA ARG A 30 -7.33 -16.42 -23.90
C ARG A 30 -6.45 -15.21 -24.21
N ARG A 31 -6.52 -14.15 -23.41
CA ARG A 31 -5.70 -12.94 -23.60
C ARG A 31 -4.23 -13.18 -23.33
N ILE A 32 -3.91 -13.92 -22.29
CA ILE A 32 -2.51 -14.33 -22.02
C ILE A 32 -1.94 -15.12 -23.21
N ALA A 33 -2.70 -16.09 -23.73
CA ALA A 33 -2.29 -16.89 -24.89
C ALA A 33 -2.13 -16.08 -26.19
N ALA A 34 -2.85 -14.95 -26.30
CA ALA A 34 -2.81 -14.04 -27.45
C ALA A 34 -1.76 -12.92 -27.32
N THR A 35 -0.96 -12.90 -26.25
CA THR A 35 0.03 -11.86 -25.99
C THR A 35 1.01 -11.72 -27.17
N ARG A 36 1.19 -10.49 -27.63
CA ARG A 36 2.22 -10.14 -28.61
C ARG A 36 3.48 -9.69 -27.87
N TRP A 37 4.43 -10.58 -27.79
CA TRP A 37 5.69 -10.32 -27.08
C TRP A 37 6.53 -9.24 -27.75
N PRO A 38 7.12 -8.32 -26.99
CA PRO A 38 8.09 -7.36 -27.50
C PRO A 38 9.42 -8.02 -27.81
N SER A 39 10.36 -7.28 -28.39
CA SER A 39 11.76 -7.70 -28.46
C SER A 39 12.35 -7.83 -27.06
N LYS A 40 13.34 -8.72 -26.93
CA LYS A 40 14.08 -8.91 -25.69
C LYS A 40 14.86 -7.63 -25.33
N GLU A 41 14.99 -7.37 -24.01
CA GLU A 41 15.89 -6.35 -23.47
C GLU A 41 17.34 -6.51 -23.97
N LEU A 42 18.08 -5.42 -24.04
CA LEU A 42 19.47 -5.40 -24.54
C LEU A 42 20.53 -5.51 -23.44
N VAL A 43 20.10 -5.54 -22.19
CA VAL A 43 20.94 -5.61 -20.98
C VAL A 43 20.72 -6.93 -20.25
N ALA A 44 21.66 -7.31 -19.39
CA ALA A 44 21.57 -8.55 -18.62
C ALA A 44 20.80 -8.39 -17.31
N ASP A 45 20.56 -7.16 -16.89
CA ASP A 45 19.87 -6.80 -15.65
C ASP A 45 18.47 -6.20 -15.92
N ALA A 46 17.80 -5.71 -14.88
CA ALA A 46 16.49 -5.10 -14.98
C ALA A 46 16.51 -3.58 -15.24
N SER A 47 17.64 -3.01 -15.66
CA SER A 47 17.77 -1.55 -15.88
C SER A 47 16.92 -1.03 -17.06
N GLN A 48 16.43 -1.91 -17.94
CA GLN A 48 15.45 -1.61 -18.98
C GLN A 48 14.01 -2.05 -18.59
N GLY A 49 13.75 -2.37 -17.33
CA GLY A 49 12.46 -2.83 -16.83
C GLY A 49 12.37 -4.35 -16.72
N VAL A 50 11.13 -4.86 -16.64
CA VAL A 50 10.83 -6.30 -16.46
C VAL A 50 11.37 -7.12 -17.63
N GLN A 51 12.18 -8.13 -17.33
CA GLN A 51 12.82 -8.98 -18.33
C GLN A 51 11.83 -9.91 -19.03
N LEU A 52 11.98 -10.05 -20.34
CA LEU A 52 11.09 -10.84 -21.20
C LEU A 52 10.96 -12.29 -20.72
N ALA A 53 12.07 -12.95 -20.38
CA ALA A 53 12.06 -14.36 -19.96
C ALA A 53 11.27 -14.57 -18.67
N MET A 54 11.41 -13.65 -17.71
CA MET A 54 10.67 -13.69 -16.45
C MET A 54 9.16 -13.52 -16.69
N LEU A 55 8.77 -12.56 -17.50
CA LEU A 55 7.35 -12.30 -17.77
C LEU A 55 6.71 -13.44 -18.59
N GLN A 56 7.48 -14.06 -19.50
CA GLN A 56 7.02 -15.26 -20.23
C GLN A 56 6.77 -16.45 -19.29
N GLU A 57 7.64 -16.68 -18.31
CA GLU A 57 7.45 -17.76 -17.34
C GLU A 57 6.25 -17.46 -16.40
N LEU A 58 6.09 -16.20 -15.96
CA LEU A 58 4.90 -15.79 -15.20
C LEU A 58 3.62 -16.03 -16.01
N ALA A 59 3.57 -15.62 -17.26
CA ALA A 59 2.41 -15.78 -18.13
C ALA A 59 2.08 -17.26 -18.38
N ARG A 60 3.13 -18.07 -18.60
CA ARG A 60 2.99 -19.52 -18.72
C ARG A 60 2.34 -20.09 -17.45
N TYR A 61 2.95 -19.82 -16.28
CA TYR A 61 2.45 -20.30 -15.00
C TYR A 61 1.00 -19.85 -14.76
N TRP A 62 0.71 -18.60 -14.99
CA TRP A 62 -0.63 -17.99 -14.79
C TRP A 62 -1.70 -18.67 -15.63
N SER A 63 -1.39 -19.02 -16.88
CA SER A 63 -2.36 -19.61 -17.81
C SER A 63 -2.51 -21.14 -17.67
N THR A 64 -1.48 -21.87 -17.18
CA THR A 64 -1.45 -23.33 -17.19
C THR A 64 -1.47 -23.99 -15.81
N ASP A 65 -0.68 -23.49 -14.86
CA ASP A 65 -0.44 -24.16 -13.58
C ASP A 65 -1.20 -23.50 -12.41
N TYR A 66 -1.57 -22.23 -12.55
CA TYR A 66 -2.22 -21.48 -11.50
C TYR A 66 -3.68 -21.88 -11.32
N ASP A 67 -4.04 -22.21 -10.08
CA ASP A 67 -5.43 -22.49 -9.68
C ASP A 67 -6.17 -21.21 -9.31
N PHE A 68 -6.98 -20.70 -10.22
CA PHE A 68 -7.79 -19.48 -10.01
C PHE A 68 -8.78 -19.60 -8.85
N ARG A 69 -9.25 -20.83 -8.53
CA ARG A 69 -10.18 -21.05 -7.40
C ARG A 69 -9.51 -20.93 -6.03
N ARG A 70 -8.20 -20.89 -6.02
CA ARG A 70 -7.43 -20.58 -4.81
C ARG A 70 -7.70 -19.15 -4.33
N LEU A 71 -7.78 -18.15 -5.24
CA LEU A 71 -7.97 -16.76 -4.88
C LEU A 71 -9.31 -16.52 -4.18
N ASP A 72 -10.43 -16.97 -4.78
CA ASP A 72 -11.75 -16.81 -4.17
C ASP A 72 -11.88 -17.62 -2.87
N SER A 73 -11.29 -18.81 -2.81
CA SER A 73 -11.30 -19.64 -1.60
C SER A 73 -10.55 -18.99 -0.44
N ARG A 74 -9.38 -18.42 -0.68
CA ARG A 74 -8.60 -17.73 0.35
C ARG A 74 -9.31 -16.48 0.87
N LEU A 75 -9.84 -15.66 -0.02
CA LEU A 75 -10.58 -14.47 0.35
C LEU A 75 -11.87 -14.83 1.09
N ASN A 76 -12.64 -15.80 0.59
CA ASN A 76 -13.89 -16.22 1.21
C ASN A 76 -13.73 -17.01 2.51
N ALA A 77 -12.51 -17.39 2.88
CA ALA A 77 -12.20 -17.94 4.20
C ALA A 77 -12.26 -16.88 5.31
N LEU A 78 -12.23 -15.60 4.95
CA LEU A 78 -12.27 -14.47 5.88
C LEU A 78 -13.62 -13.74 5.79
N PRO A 79 -14.12 -13.16 6.89
CA PRO A 79 -15.32 -12.34 6.88
C PRO A 79 -15.08 -11.06 6.09
N GLN A 80 -15.85 -10.85 5.02
CA GLN A 80 -15.75 -9.69 4.13
C GLN A 80 -17.06 -8.92 4.12
N PHE A 81 -16.95 -7.63 3.94
CA PHE A 81 -18.08 -6.71 4.02
C PHE A 81 -17.96 -5.61 2.97
N MET A 82 -19.08 -4.97 2.71
CA MET A 82 -19.21 -3.78 1.88
C MET A 82 -20.05 -2.74 2.61
N THR A 83 -19.64 -1.48 2.53
CA THR A 83 -20.44 -0.34 2.99
C THR A 83 -20.27 0.83 2.02
N LYS A 84 -21.23 1.74 1.97
CA LYS A 84 -21.14 2.91 1.08
C LYS A 84 -20.74 4.14 1.89
N ILE A 85 -19.60 4.75 1.55
CA ILE A 85 -19.10 5.99 2.14
C ILE A 85 -18.94 7.02 1.02
N ASP A 86 -19.53 8.19 1.22
CA ASP A 86 -19.51 9.31 0.27
C ASP A 86 -19.88 8.88 -1.17
N GLY A 87 -20.92 8.05 -1.28
CA GLY A 87 -21.40 7.54 -2.55
C GLY A 87 -20.61 6.36 -3.14
N LEU A 88 -19.46 6.00 -2.58
CA LEU A 88 -18.60 4.93 -3.06
C LEU A 88 -18.75 3.65 -2.21
N ASP A 89 -18.86 2.50 -2.87
CA ASP A 89 -18.82 1.20 -2.19
C ASP A 89 -17.39 0.91 -1.72
N ILE A 90 -17.23 0.68 -0.41
CA ILE A 90 -15.96 0.33 0.23
C ILE A 90 -16.01 -1.14 0.66
N HIS A 91 -15.16 -1.94 0.07
CA HIS A 91 -14.91 -3.31 0.46
C HIS A 91 -13.90 -3.37 1.60
N PHE A 92 -14.11 -4.27 2.57
CA PHE A 92 -13.15 -4.52 3.63
C PHE A 92 -13.28 -5.93 4.20
N ILE A 93 -12.16 -6.46 4.69
CA ILE A 93 -12.10 -7.66 5.52
C ILE A 93 -12.15 -7.21 6.98
N HIS A 94 -12.97 -7.84 7.82
CA HIS A 94 -13.07 -7.52 9.24
C HIS A 94 -13.04 -8.79 10.07
N VAL A 95 -11.93 -9.01 10.76
CA VAL A 95 -11.70 -10.19 11.60
C VAL A 95 -11.60 -9.75 13.06
N LYS A 96 -12.54 -10.19 13.86
CA LYS A 96 -12.49 -10.01 15.32
C LYS A 96 -11.57 -11.06 15.94
N SER A 97 -10.74 -10.61 16.88
CA SER A 97 -9.96 -11.52 17.71
C SER A 97 -10.88 -12.38 18.61
N ARG A 98 -10.42 -13.58 18.91
CA ARG A 98 -11.02 -14.40 19.96
C ARG A 98 -10.62 -13.98 21.37
N HIS A 99 -9.59 -13.13 21.49
CA HIS A 99 -9.10 -12.61 22.77
C HIS A 99 -9.93 -11.40 23.20
N GLU A 100 -10.25 -11.34 24.50
CA GLU A 100 -10.95 -10.18 25.06
C GLU A 100 -10.06 -8.94 25.03
N ASN A 101 -10.68 -7.77 24.92
CA ASN A 101 -10.00 -6.47 24.91
C ASN A 101 -8.96 -6.29 23.77
N ALA A 102 -9.14 -7.00 22.65
CA ALA A 102 -8.32 -6.79 21.47
C ALA A 102 -8.39 -5.32 21.00
N LEU A 103 -7.24 -4.72 20.69
CA LEU A 103 -7.19 -3.34 20.22
C LEU A 103 -7.63 -3.28 18.75
N PRO A 104 -8.64 -2.49 18.36
CA PRO A 104 -9.01 -2.36 16.97
C PRO A 104 -7.88 -1.72 16.16
N LEU A 105 -7.57 -2.33 15.02
CA LEU A 105 -6.50 -1.92 14.11
C LEU A 105 -7.03 -1.88 12.68
N ILE A 106 -6.92 -0.73 12.03
CA ILE A 106 -7.11 -0.61 10.58
C ILE A 106 -5.76 -0.61 9.88
N ILE A 107 -5.59 -1.49 8.86
CA ILE A 107 -4.37 -1.55 8.04
C ILE A 107 -4.72 -1.18 6.60
N THR A 108 -4.00 -0.21 6.06
CA THR A 108 -4.16 0.26 4.69
C THR A 108 -2.98 -0.19 3.82
N HIS A 109 -3.29 -0.94 2.77
CA HIS A 109 -2.34 -1.38 1.75
C HIS A 109 -1.95 -0.24 0.80
N GLY A 110 -1.06 -0.52 -0.16
CA GLY A 110 -0.65 0.42 -1.20
C GLY A 110 -0.71 -0.17 -2.61
N TRP A 111 0.07 0.39 -3.52
CA TRP A 111 0.23 -0.05 -4.90
C TRP A 111 1.65 -0.61 -5.12
N PRO A 112 1.84 -1.68 -5.88
CA PRO A 112 0.87 -2.53 -6.57
C PRO A 112 0.24 -3.62 -5.68
N GLY A 113 0.32 -3.47 -4.37
CA GLY A 113 -0.32 -4.37 -3.41
C GLY A 113 -1.84 -4.23 -3.38
N SER A 114 -2.47 -5.01 -2.54
CA SER A 114 -3.91 -4.99 -2.25
C SER A 114 -4.16 -5.63 -0.89
N VAL A 115 -5.42 -5.91 -0.55
CA VAL A 115 -5.73 -6.71 0.66
C VAL A 115 -5.07 -8.09 0.65
N ILE A 116 -4.64 -8.59 -0.54
CA ILE A 116 -3.95 -9.88 -0.68
C ILE A 116 -2.63 -9.91 0.11
N GLU A 117 -1.90 -8.81 0.14
CA GLU A 117 -0.61 -8.72 0.87
C GLU A 117 -0.78 -8.85 2.39
N MET A 118 -1.99 -8.55 2.90
CA MET A 118 -2.28 -8.56 4.33
C MET A 118 -2.88 -9.88 4.83
N LEU A 119 -3.16 -10.86 3.95
CA LEU A 119 -3.86 -12.08 4.36
C LEU A 119 -3.07 -12.91 5.36
N GLU A 120 -1.74 -12.94 5.25
CA GLU A 120 -0.89 -13.76 6.11
C GLU A 120 -0.68 -13.15 7.51
N VAL A 121 -0.92 -11.85 7.69
CA VAL A 121 -0.80 -11.20 9.00
C VAL A 121 -2.09 -11.29 9.82
N VAL A 122 -3.19 -11.76 9.22
CA VAL A 122 -4.48 -11.90 9.92
C VAL A 122 -4.33 -12.80 11.15
N GLY A 123 -3.82 -14.01 11.00
CA GLY A 123 -3.60 -14.95 12.11
C GLY A 123 -2.69 -14.35 13.19
N PRO A 124 -1.45 -13.96 12.84
CA PRO A 124 -0.49 -13.37 13.78
C PRO A 124 -1.01 -12.17 14.56
N LEU A 125 -1.89 -11.34 13.98
CA LEU A 125 -2.45 -10.17 14.66
C LEU A 125 -3.73 -10.46 15.45
N THR A 126 -4.61 -11.35 14.97
CA THR A 126 -5.89 -11.62 15.63
C THR A 126 -5.82 -12.75 16.67
N ASP A 127 -4.87 -13.67 16.52
CA ASP A 127 -4.60 -14.78 17.45
C ASP A 127 -3.10 -14.89 17.77
N PRO A 128 -2.50 -13.88 18.42
CA PRO A 128 -1.07 -13.85 18.66
C PRO A 128 -0.57 -15.04 19.50
N THR A 129 -1.42 -15.66 20.32
CA THR A 129 -1.04 -16.82 21.15
C THR A 129 -0.69 -18.05 20.34
N ALA A 130 -1.26 -18.21 19.15
CA ALA A 130 -0.88 -19.26 18.19
C ALA A 130 0.43 -18.93 17.44
N HIS A 131 0.94 -17.70 17.56
CA HIS A 131 2.08 -17.14 16.82
C HIS A 131 3.16 -16.58 17.75
N GLY A 132 3.35 -17.16 18.93
CA GLY A 132 4.41 -16.80 19.88
C GLY A 132 4.21 -15.45 20.59
N GLY A 133 3.08 -14.79 20.42
CA GLY A 133 2.69 -13.57 21.12
C GLY A 133 1.83 -13.85 22.35
N ARG A 134 1.27 -12.79 22.94
CA ARG A 134 0.43 -12.86 24.14
C ARG A 134 -0.99 -12.41 23.83
N ALA A 135 -1.96 -12.87 24.62
CA ALA A 135 -3.38 -12.54 24.43
C ALA A 135 -3.65 -11.02 24.41
N GLU A 136 -2.96 -10.28 25.29
CA GLU A 136 -3.05 -8.83 25.37
C GLU A 136 -2.47 -8.11 24.12
N ASP A 137 -1.70 -8.79 23.26
CA ASP A 137 -1.16 -8.24 22.02
C ASP A 137 -2.14 -8.38 20.83
N ALA A 138 -3.33 -8.93 21.04
CA ALA A 138 -4.33 -9.18 20.01
C ALA A 138 -4.97 -7.91 19.43
N PHE A 139 -5.36 -7.98 18.15
CA PHE A 139 -6.09 -6.92 17.45
C PHE A 139 -7.42 -7.43 16.88
N ASP A 140 -8.46 -6.59 16.92
CA ASP A 140 -9.57 -6.66 15.97
C ASP A 140 -9.12 -5.98 14.67
N LEU A 141 -9.13 -6.69 13.55
CA LEU A 141 -8.46 -6.27 12.34
C LEU A 141 -9.44 -5.84 11.26
N VAL A 142 -9.23 -4.64 10.71
CA VAL A 142 -9.98 -4.08 9.57
C VAL A 142 -9.01 -3.83 8.42
N LEU A 143 -9.23 -4.49 7.27
CA LEU A 143 -8.40 -4.38 6.07
C LEU A 143 -9.26 -3.86 4.92
N PRO A 144 -9.39 -2.55 4.72
CA PRO A 144 -10.13 -2.02 3.60
C PRO A 144 -9.35 -2.13 2.29
N SER A 145 -10.04 -2.40 1.19
CA SER A 145 -9.55 -2.10 -0.15
C SER A 145 -9.63 -0.60 -0.38
N LEU A 146 -8.52 0.02 -0.79
CA LEU A 146 -8.51 1.45 -1.13
C LEU A 146 -9.57 1.77 -2.20
N PRO A 147 -10.16 2.98 -2.19
CA PRO A 147 -11.01 3.46 -3.28
C PRO A 147 -10.33 3.30 -4.64
N GLY A 148 -11.01 2.64 -5.57
CA GLY A 148 -10.46 2.32 -6.88
C GLY A 148 -9.54 1.10 -6.94
N TYR A 149 -9.43 0.32 -5.86
CA TYR A 149 -8.63 -0.91 -5.76
C TYR A 149 -9.50 -2.12 -5.44
N GLY A 150 -9.13 -3.28 -5.96
CA GLY A 150 -9.77 -4.54 -5.65
C GLY A 150 -11.28 -4.48 -5.80
N PHE A 151 -12.02 -4.83 -4.75
CA PHE A 151 -13.48 -4.85 -4.78
C PHE A 151 -14.15 -3.54 -4.33
N SER A 152 -13.39 -2.52 -3.93
CA SER A 152 -13.94 -1.19 -3.68
C SER A 152 -14.36 -0.52 -4.98
N GLY A 153 -15.37 0.35 -4.89
CA GLY A 153 -15.84 1.15 -6.02
C GLY A 153 -14.74 2.02 -6.63
N GLN A 154 -14.83 2.24 -7.93
CA GLN A 154 -13.93 3.16 -8.63
C GLN A 154 -14.50 4.58 -8.56
N PRO A 155 -13.76 5.57 -8.02
CA PRO A 155 -14.21 6.96 -8.01
C PRO A 155 -14.56 7.47 -9.41
N THR A 156 -15.72 8.11 -9.52
CA THR A 156 -16.22 8.71 -10.78
C THR A 156 -16.00 10.22 -10.83
N GLU A 157 -15.58 10.81 -9.70
CA GLU A 157 -15.25 12.22 -9.56
C GLU A 157 -13.88 12.37 -8.93
N VAL A 158 -13.25 13.53 -9.13
CA VAL A 158 -11.97 13.87 -8.51
C VAL A 158 -12.15 14.18 -7.02
N GLY A 159 -11.04 14.08 -6.24
CA GLY A 159 -11.01 14.44 -4.83
C GLY A 159 -10.83 13.26 -3.87
N TRP A 160 -10.70 12.03 -4.35
CA TRP A 160 -10.39 10.86 -3.54
C TRP A 160 -8.87 10.73 -3.30
N ASP A 161 -8.28 11.77 -2.72
CA ASP A 161 -6.88 11.77 -2.27
C ASP A 161 -6.71 11.09 -0.89
N ALA A 162 -5.49 11.00 -0.40
CA ALA A 162 -5.19 10.40 0.91
C ALA A 162 -5.94 11.08 2.07
N GLY A 163 -6.19 12.39 1.97
CA GLY A 163 -6.94 13.15 2.98
C GLY A 163 -8.41 12.76 3.04
N HIS A 164 -9.07 12.58 1.90
CA HIS A 164 -10.46 12.12 1.82
C HIS A 164 -10.58 10.64 2.25
N ILE A 165 -9.65 9.79 1.79
CA ILE A 165 -9.63 8.39 2.21
C ILE A 165 -9.46 8.27 3.73
N ALA A 166 -8.64 9.12 4.35
CA ALA A 166 -8.47 9.17 5.81
C ALA A 166 -9.80 9.48 6.54
N GLN A 167 -10.61 10.39 6.01
CA GLN A 167 -11.96 10.67 6.54
C GLN A 167 -12.89 9.45 6.38
N ALA A 168 -12.84 8.81 5.22
CA ALA A 168 -13.62 7.60 4.95
C ALA A 168 -13.24 6.45 5.90
N TRP A 169 -11.96 6.29 6.25
CA TRP A 169 -11.51 5.29 7.23
C TRP A 169 -11.97 5.60 8.65
N ALA A 170 -11.97 6.87 9.06
CA ALA A 170 -12.54 7.29 10.34
C ALA A 170 -14.04 6.97 10.41
N GLU A 171 -14.78 7.25 9.34
CA GLU A 171 -16.20 6.89 9.23
C GLU A 171 -16.41 5.37 9.25
N LEU A 172 -15.59 4.60 8.55
CA LEU A 172 -15.64 3.13 8.57
C LEU A 172 -15.48 2.60 10.00
N MET A 173 -14.47 3.05 10.74
CA MET A 173 -14.23 2.62 12.11
C MET A 173 -15.38 3.02 13.04
N ASN A 174 -15.96 4.20 12.85
CA ASN A 174 -17.15 4.64 13.59
C ASN A 174 -18.36 3.75 13.29
N ARG A 175 -18.63 3.38 12.03
CA ARG A 175 -19.71 2.45 11.66
C ARG A 175 -19.55 1.06 12.26
N LEU A 176 -18.31 0.61 12.45
CA LEU A 176 -18.01 -0.66 13.13
C LEU A 176 -18.13 -0.56 14.66
N GLY A 177 -18.42 0.64 15.21
CA GLY A 177 -18.60 0.88 16.64
C GLY A 177 -17.30 1.05 17.41
N TYR A 178 -16.18 1.28 16.74
CA TYR A 178 -14.88 1.46 17.37
C TYR A 178 -14.68 2.91 17.82
N THR A 179 -14.73 3.13 19.14
CA THR A 179 -14.49 4.44 19.77
C THR A 179 -13.03 4.66 20.18
N ARG A 180 -12.18 3.63 20.04
CA ARG A 180 -10.76 3.66 20.30
C ARG A 180 -10.08 2.66 19.38
N TYR A 181 -9.11 3.12 18.54
CA TYR A 181 -8.42 2.28 17.57
C TYR A 181 -7.06 2.86 17.19
N VAL A 182 -6.24 2.05 16.53
CA VAL A 182 -4.97 2.43 15.93
C VAL A 182 -4.99 2.18 14.43
N ALA A 183 -4.09 2.82 13.69
CA ALA A 183 -3.98 2.64 12.25
C ALA A 183 -2.53 2.30 11.84
N GLN A 184 -2.40 1.47 10.81
CA GLN A 184 -1.13 1.10 10.19
C GLN A 184 -1.21 1.34 8.69
N GLY A 185 -0.09 1.73 8.05
CA GLY A 185 -0.01 1.86 6.60
C GLY A 185 1.43 1.83 6.08
N GLY A 186 1.57 1.25 4.89
CA GLY A 186 2.76 1.28 4.05
C GLY A 186 2.42 1.86 2.69
N ASP A 187 3.37 2.30 1.89
CA ASP A 187 3.17 2.87 0.55
C ASP A 187 2.07 3.96 0.52
N GLN A 188 1.06 3.88 -0.37
CA GLN A 188 -0.10 4.79 -0.38
C GLN A 188 -0.87 4.74 0.95
N GLY A 189 -0.92 3.56 1.58
CA GLY A 189 -1.48 3.40 2.91
C GLY A 189 -0.75 4.21 3.99
N ALA A 190 0.55 4.45 3.84
CA ALA A 190 1.29 5.34 4.74
C ALA A 190 0.81 6.79 4.61
N SER A 191 0.55 7.26 3.38
CA SER A 191 0.00 8.59 3.13
C SER A 191 -1.40 8.76 3.74
N VAL A 192 -2.26 7.75 3.61
CA VAL A 192 -3.60 7.74 4.22
C VAL A 192 -3.50 7.74 5.74
N THR A 193 -2.63 6.90 6.31
CA THR A 193 -2.46 6.77 7.77
C THR A 193 -1.86 8.03 8.39
N ASP A 194 -0.88 8.67 7.72
CA ASP A 194 -0.35 9.98 8.13
C ASP A 194 -1.44 11.07 8.08
N ALA A 195 -2.27 11.08 7.03
CA ALA A 195 -3.40 12.00 6.91
C ALA A 195 -4.44 11.77 8.02
N MET A 196 -4.75 10.51 8.38
CA MET A 196 -5.59 10.19 9.54
C MET A 196 -5.03 10.80 10.82
N ALA A 197 -3.72 10.63 11.06
CA ALA A 197 -3.10 11.15 12.28
C ALA A 197 -3.09 12.69 12.34
N ARG A 198 -2.93 13.37 11.20
CA ARG A 198 -3.01 14.85 11.12
C ARG A 198 -4.42 15.38 11.27
N GLN A 199 -5.43 14.65 10.82
CA GLN A 199 -6.84 14.97 11.03
C GLN A 199 -7.29 14.66 12.46
N ALA A 200 -6.58 13.75 13.15
CA ALA A 200 -6.83 13.33 14.53
C ALA A 200 -8.32 13.02 14.79
N PRO A 201 -8.96 12.11 14.04
CA PRO A 201 -10.36 11.79 14.23
C PRO A 201 -10.60 11.19 15.62
N ASN A 202 -11.81 11.38 16.15
CA ASN A 202 -12.17 10.79 17.42
C ASN A 202 -11.95 9.28 17.43
N GLY A 203 -11.29 8.79 18.47
CA GLY A 203 -10.99 7.36 18.65
C GLY A 203 -9.65 6.90 18.10
N LEU A 204 -9.01 7.60 17.18
CA LEU A 204 -7.65 7.27 16.75
C LEU A 204 -6.64 7.65 17.85
N VAL A 205 -5.90 6.68 18.39
CA VAL A 205 -4.98 6.89 19.51
C VAL A 205 -3.50 6.76 19.15
N GLY A 206 -3.18 6.36 17.94
CA GLY A 206 -1.81 6.27 17.43
C GLY A 206 -1.74 5.60 16.07
N ILE A 207 -0.60 5.75 15.42
CA ILE A 207 -0.33 5.17 14.09
C ILE A 207 1.00 4.43 14.06
N HIS A 208 1.10 3.46 13.14
CA HIS A 208 2.35 2.82 12.76
C HIS A 208 2.57 2.93 11.25
N LEU A 209 3.78 3.27 10.85
CA LEU A 209 4.18 3.40 9.45
C LEU A 209 5.44 2.57 9.18
N ASN A 210 5.54 2.00 7.99
CA ASN A 210 6.77 1.38 7.49
C ASN A 210 7.37 2.10 6.27
N LEU A 211 6.70 3.14 5.78
CA LEU A 211 7.24 4.06 4.79
C LEU A 211 6.98 5.50 5.24
N LEU A 212 7.98 6.37 5.14
CA LEU A 212 7.84 7.78 5.52
C LEU A 212 7.05 8.52 4.43
N SER A 213 5.87 9.02 4.77
CA SER A 213 4.97 9.73 3.83
C SER A 213 5.14 11.25 3.87
N ALA A 214 5.77 11.78 4.90
CA ALA A 214 6.11 13.19 5.04
C ALA A 214 7.62 13.35 5.25
N PHE A 215 8.19 14.42 4.72
CA PHE A 215 9.63 14.65 4.75
C PHE A 215 9.98 15.94 5.49
N PRO A 216 11.15 15.99 6.17
CA PRO A 216 11.69 17.24 6.69
C PRO A 216 11.78 18.30 5.58
N THR A 217 11.50 19.56 5.92
CA THR A 217 11.50 20.68 4.94
C THR A 217 12.80 20.78 4.16
N GLU A 218 13.93 20.50 4.79
CA GLU A 218 15.25 20.50 4.15
C GLU A 218 15.43 19.35 3.13
N VAL A 219 14.75 18.21 3.32
CA VAL A 219 14.73 17.10 2.37
C VAL A 219 13.92 17.48 1.15
N LEU A 220 12.72 18.04 1.35
CA LEU A 220 11.90 18.56 0.26
C LEU A 220 12.65 19.64 -0.55
N ALA A 221 13.32 20.57 0.13
CA ALA A 221 14.13 21.57 -0.54
C ALA A 221 15.31 21.00 -1.33
N ALA A 222 15.92 19.92 -0.84
CA ALA A 222 17.02 19.24 -1.54
C ALA A 222 16.54 18.48 -2.78
N VAL A 223 15.38 17.83 -2.71
CA VAL A 223 14.83 17.02 -3.81
C VAL A 223 14.16 17.90 -4.87
N PHE A 224 13.34 18.87 -4.46
CA PHE A 224 12.52 19.68 -5.36
C PHE A 224 13.10 21.08 -5.65
N GLY A 225 14.00 21.58 -4.80
CA GLY A 225 14.56 22.93 -4.91
C GLY A 225 15.55 23.14 -6.08
N GLY A 226 15.99 22.07 -6.71
CA GLY A 226 17.03 22.12 -7.76
C GLY A 226 16.60 22.81 -9.06
N GLU A 227 15.33 22.73 -9.43
CA GLU A 227 14.80 23.31 -10.68
C GLU A 227 14.02 24.61 -10.48
N PHE A 228 13.43 24.82 -9.29
CA PHE A 228 12.57 25.98 -9.00
C PHE A 228 13.28 27.15 -8.30
N ALA A 229 14.43 26.91 -7.67
CA ALA A 229 15.13 27.94 -6.90
C ALA A 229 16.51 28.22 -7.47
N GLN A 230 16.61 29.16 -8.41
CA GLN A 230 17.90 29.65 -8.92
C GLN A 230 18.69 30.33 -7.78
N GLY A 231 19.81 29.73 -7.39
CA GLY A 231 20.91 30.35 -6.66
C GLY A 231 21.01 30.02 -5.17
N LEU A 232 20.16 30.52 -4.30
CA LEU A 232 20.35 30.45 -2.84
C LEU A 232 20.01 29.07 -2.26
N PHE A 233 18.90 28.49 -2.71
CA PHE A 233 18.48 27.15 -2.22
C PHE A 233 19.40 26.02 -2.67
N LYS A 234 19.97 26.09 -3.86
CA LYS A 234 20.95 25.12 -4.34
C LYS A 234 22.21 25.09 -3.47
N ARG A 235 22.67 26.26 -2.98
CA ARG A 235 23.82 26.36 -2.06
C ARG A 235 23.49 25.81 -0.68
N VAL A 236 22.30 26.08 -0.18
CA VAL A 236 21.81 25.54 1.10
C VAL A 236 21.61 24.03 1.04
N ALA A 237 20.98 23.52 -0.03
CA ALA A 237 20.79 22.10 -0.24
C ALA A 237 22.12 21.34 -0.35
N VAL A 238 23.11 21.84 -1.11
CA VAL A 238 24.44 21.25 -1.24
C VAL A 238 25.20 21.28 0.10
N ALA A 239 25.12 22.37 0.87
CA ALA A 239 25.76 22.47 2.19
C ALA A 239 25.14 21.52 3.22
N ILE A 240 23.80 21.35 3.18
CA ILE A 240 23.07 20.41 4.03
C ILE A 240 23.44 18.96 3.65
N VAL A 241 23.46 18.62 2.38
CA VAL A 241 23.84 17.29 1.89
C VAL A 241 25.29 16.94 2.23
N ALA A 242 26.22 17.91 2.13
CA ALA A 242 27.63 17.70 2.44
C ALA A 242 27.92 17.41 3.92
N SER A 243 27.04 17.82 4.83
CA SER A 243 27.19 17.64 6.29
C SER A 243 26.47 16.43 6.87
N ARG A 244 25.68 15.70 6.08
CA ARG A 244 24.85 14.58 6.57
C ARG A 244 25.63 13.30 6.79
N ALA A 245 25.17 12.51 7.77
CA ALA A 245 25.62 11.14 7.96
C ALA A 245 25.35 10.29 6.70
N GLU A 246 26.11 9.23 6.52
CA GLU A 246 26.03 8.34 5.34
C GLU A 246 24.61 7.82 5.09
N LYS A 247 23.90 7.37 6.15
CA LYS A 247 22.51 6.92 6.06
C LYS A 247 21.55 8.01 5.52
N GLU A 248 21.74 9.27 5.92
CA GLU A 248 20.92 10.37 5.41
C GLU A 248 21.18 10.69 3.93
N ARG A 249 22.44 10.55 3.50
CA ARG A 249 22.78 10.71 2.07
C ARG A 249 22.15 9.59 1.23
N ALA A 250 22.31 8.35 1.64
CA ALA A 250 21.70 7.20 0.98
C ALA A 250 20.17 7.32 0.87
N ALA A 251 19.52 7.72 1.97
CA ALA A 251 18.09 7.97 1.98
C ALA A 251 17.67 9.11 1.04
N LEU A 252 18.45 10.21 1.00
CA LEU A 252 18.18 11.33 0.11
C LEU A 252 18.32 10.96 -1.36
N ASP A 253 19.37 10.20 -1.70
CA ASP A 253 19.61 9.73 -3.06
C ASP A 253 18.49 8.77 -3.51
N ALA A 254 18.04 7.87 -2.60
CA ALA A 254 16.92 6.97 -2.87
C ALA A 254 15.60 7.73 -3.07
N VAL A 255 15.29 8.74 -2.24
CA VAL A 255 14.10 9.59 -2.40
C VAL A 255 14.16 10.40 -3.69
N ALA A 256 15.32 10.98 -4.04
CA ALA A 256 15.48 11.68 -5.31
C ALA A 256 15.28 10.74 -6.50
N GLY A 257 15.81 9.51 -6.42
CA GLY A 257 15.60 8.47 -7.42
C GLY A 257 14.15 8.00 -7.52
N LEU A 258 13.41 7.99 -6.41
CA LEU A 258 12.00 7.58 -6.38
C LEU A 258 11.14 8.42 -7.32
N PHE A 259 11.29 9.75 -7.30
CA PHE A 259 10.52 10.65 -8.16
C PHE A 259 10.91 10.57 -9.64
N MET A 260 12.03 9.94 -9.94
CA MET A 260 12.48 9.66 -11.33
C MET A 260 12.03 8.27 -11.81
N ARG A 261 11.40 7.45 -10.97
CA ARG A 261 10.87 6.14 -11.38
C ARG A 261 9.73 6.30 -12.38
N GLY A 262 9.77 5.52 -13.45
CA GLY A 262 8.85 5.65 -14.57
C GLY A 262 7.38 5.54 -14.14
N TYR A 263 7.04 4.58 -13.28
CA TYR A 263 5.66 4.38 -12.86
C TYR A 263 5.11 5.55 -12.03
N ILE A 264 5.91 6.13 -11.12
CA ILE A 264 5.49 7.29 -10.31
C ILE A 264 5.25 8.50 -11.20
N ALA A 265 6.18 8.79 -12.11
CA ALA A 265 6.07 9.92 -13.01
C ALA A 265 4.83 9.81 -13.91
N GLU A 266 4.58 8.63 -14.46
CA GLU A 266 3.43 8.38 -15.33
C GLU A 266 2.11 8.42 -14.55
N MET A 267 2.02 7.74 -13.39
CA MET A 267 0.81 7.72 -12.55
C MET A 267 0.46 9.11 -12.00
N ASN A 268 1.46 9.90 -11.60
CA ASN A 268 1.24 11.27 -11.12
C ASN A 268 0.73 12.22 -12.22
N THR A 269 1.01 11.93 -13.49
CA THR A 269 0.77 12.88 -14.60
C THR A 269 -0.22 12.38 -15.64
N ARG A 270 -0.22 11.08 -15.96
CA ARG A 270 -0.97 10.47 -17.08
C ARG A 270 -1.63 9.13 -16.74
N PRO A 271 -2.34 8.99 -15.60
CA PRO A 271 -2.88 7.68 -15.15
C PRO A 271 -3.82 7.03 -16.18
N GLN A 272 -4.56 7.82 -16.94
CA GLN A 272 -5.47 7.28 -17.96
C GLN A 272 -4.72 6.58 -19.12
N THR A 273 -3.55 7.07 -19.47
CA THR A 273 -2.73 6.49 -20.57
C THR A 273 -2.28 5.07 -20.21
N ILE A 274 -1.87 4.85 -18.96
CA ILE A 274 -1.49 3.53 -18.42
C ILE A 274 -2.64 2.52 -18.58
N GLY A 275 -3.87 2.98 -18.32
CA GLY A 275 -5.06 2.14 -18.35
C GLY A 275 -5.23 1.36 -19.64
N TYR A 276 -4.88 1.94 -20.79
CA TYR A 276 -5.02 1.25 -22.08
C TYR A 276 -4.05 0.07 -22.23
N GLY A 277 -2.83 0.16 -21.70
CA GLY A 277 -1.88 -0.95 -21.64
C GLY A 277 -2.23 -2.00 -20.60
N SER A 278 -2.78 -1.57 -19.47
CA SER A 278 -3.12 -2.44 -18.33
C SER A 278 -4.42 -3.23 -18.51
N THR A 279 -5.15 -3.04 -19.60
CA THR A 279 -6.25 -3.93 -19.99
C THR A 279 -5.74 -5.27 -20.56
N ASP A 280 -4.50 -5.33 -21.03
CA ASP A 280 -3.81 -6.58 -21.34
C ASP A 280 -3.26 -7.18 -20.03
N PRO A 281 -3.52 -8.48 -19.72
CA PRO A 281 -3.09 -9.06 -18.46
C PRO A 281 -1.56 -9.11 -18.30
N VAL A 282 -0.85 -9.38 -19.38
CA VAL A 282 0.63 -9.43 -19.33
C VAL A 282 1.22 -8.02 -19.25
N GLY A 283 0.61 -7.05 -19.93
CA GLY A 283 0.97 -5.64 -19.81
C GLY A 283 0.74 -5.11 -18.39
N LEU A 284 -0.37 -5.50 -17.74
CA LEU A 284 -0.63 -5.19 -16.34
C LEU A 284 0.42 -5.82 -15.41
N ALA A 285 0.71 -7.11 -15.61
CA ALA A 285 1.72 -7.80 -14.81
C ALA A 285 3.08 -7.12 -14.93
N ALA A 286 3.54 -6.77 -16.13
CA ALA A 286 4.78 -6.04 -16.35
C ALA A 286 4.79 -4.70 -15.61
N TRP A 287 3.69 -3.94 -15.68
CA TRP A 287 3.57 -2.65 -15.01
C TRP A 287 3.64 -2.77 -13.48
N MET A 288 2.99 -3.77 -12.89
CA MET A 288 3.01 -3.99 -11.44
C MET A 288 4.38 -4.46 -10.94
N LEU A 289 5.08 -5.27 -11.73
CA LEU A 289 6.39 -5.84 -11.36
C LEU A 289 7.55 -4.85 -11.48
N ASP A 290 7.39 -3.75 -12.23
CA ASP A 290 8.41 -2.70 -12.39
C ASP A 290 8.39 -1.68 -11.23
N HIS A 291 7.87 -2.07 -10.07
CA HIS A 291 7.71 -1.19 -8.92
C HIS A 291 9.05 -0.84 -8.27
N ASP A 292 9.82 -1.84 -7.86
CA ASP A 292 11.13 -1.66 -7.23
C ASP A 292 12.06 -2.86 -7.49
N ALA A 293 13.36 -2.61 -7.41
CA ALA A 293 14.37 -3.60 -7.76
C ALA A 293 14.43 -4.78 -6.77
N ASP A 294 14.27 -4.52 -5.48
CA ASP A 294 14.35 -5.56 -4.43
C ASP A 294 13.19 -6.57 -4.59
N SER A 295 11.96 -6.06 -4.70
CA SER A 295 10.78 -6.92 -4.91
C SER A 295 10.84 -7.64 -6.24
N TYR A 296 11.28 -6.96 -7.33
CA TYR A 296 11.43 -7.58 -8.65
C TYR A 296 12.44 -8.74 -8.63
N GLU A 297 13.59 -8.58 -7.97
CA GLU A 297 14.60 -9.63 -7.84
C GLU A 297 14.03 -10.86 -7.11
N LYS A 298 13.37 -10.66 -5.96
CA LYS A 298 12.73 -11.72 -5.18
C LYS A 298 11.65 -12.47 -5.97
N ILE A 299 10.83 -11.72 -6.71
CA ILE A 299 9.78 -12.28 -7.57
C ILE A 299 10.40 -13.06 -8.73
N SER A 300 11.47 -12.54 -9.35
CA SER A 300 12.18 -13.22 -10.43
C SER A 300 12.76 -14.57 -9.99
N HIS A 301 13.34 -14.65 -8.79
CA HIS A 301 13.83 -15.92 -8.22
C HIS A 301 12.68 -16.92 -8.03
N ALA A 302 11.50 -16.45 -7.59
CA ALA A 302 10.35 -17.34 -7.46
C ALA A 302 9.92 -17.95 -8.79
N PHE A 303 9.93 -17.15 -9.89
CA PHE A 303 9.49 -17.64 -11.20
C PHE A 303 10.58 -18.37 -11.99
N LEU A 304 11.81 -17.89 -12.01
CA LEU A 304 12.88 -18.45 -12.83
C LEU A 304 13.61 -19.62 -12.15
N GLU A 305 13.73 -19.58 -10.83
CA GLU A 305 14.52 -20.57 -10.08
C GLU A 305 13.65 -21.46 -9.17
N GLY A 306 12.35 -21.16 -9.01
CA GLY A 306 11.46 -21.87 -8.11
C GLY A 306 11.77 -21.64 -6.63
N GLN A 307 12.46 -20.54 -6.30
CA GLN A 307 12.90 -20.18 -4.96
C GLN A 307 12.19 -18.91 -4.46
N PRO A 308 11.04 -19.04 -3.79
CA PRO A 308 10.34 -17.87 -3.26
C PRO A 308 11.11 -17.27 -2.07
N SER A 309 11.15 -15.94 -2.01
CA SER A 309 11.64 -15.19 -0.85
C SER A 309 10.48 -14.93 0.12
N GLY A 310 10.54 -15.57 1.29
CA GLY A 310 9.47 -15.44 2.29
C GLY A 310 8.09 -15.80 1.71
N GLY A 311 7.13 -14.89 1.88
CA GLY A 311 5.77 -15.08 1.38
C GLY A 311 5.56 -14.75 -0.10
N LEU A 312 6.57 -14.29 -0.85
CA LEU A 312 6.46 -13.96 -2.27
C LEU A 312 6.51 -15.21 -3.16
N THR A 313 5.50 -16.06 -3.03
CA THR A 313 5.34 -17.28 -3.85
C THR A 313 4.68 -16.94 -5.19
N ARG A 314 4.90 -17.77 -6.22
CA ARG A 314 4.25 -17.63 -7.54
C ARG A 314 2.74 -17.42 -7.41
N ASP A 315 2.07 -18.28 -6.63
CA ASP A 315 0.63 -18.24 -6.41
C ASP A 315 0.17 -16.88 -5.85
N ARG A 316 0.83 -16.41 -4.79
CA ARG A 316 0.43 -15.16 -4.12
C ARG A 316 0.65 -13.93 -4.99
N ILE A 317 1.72 -13.93 -5.78
CA ILE A 317 1.99 -12.86 -6.74
C ILE A 317 0.90 -12.84 -7.80
N VAL A 318 0.56 -14.01 -8.34
CA VAL A 318 -0.49 -14.16 -9.37
C VAL A 318 -1.88 -13.90 -8.78
N ASP A 319 -2.16 -14.26 -7.51
CA ASP A 319 -3.40 -13.88 -6.80
C ASP A 319 -3.62 -12.36 -6.89
N ASN A 320 -2.58 -11.58 -6.59
CA ASN A 320 -2.67 -10.12 -6.59
C ASN A 320 -2.86 -9.52 -7.99
N ILE A 321 -2.07 -9.98 -8.96
CA ILE A 321 -2.21 -9.51 -10.36
C ILE A 321 -3.59 -9.91 -10.92
N THR A 322 -4.07 -11.11 -10.60
CA THR A 322 -5.40 -11.60 -11.01
C THR A 322 -6.51 -10.74 -10.42
N LEU A 323 -6.41 -10.34 -9.14
CA LEU A 323 -7.38 -9.43 -8.53
C LEU A 323 -7.48 -8.11 -9.29
N TYR A 324 -6.36 -7.45 -9.58
CA TYR A 324 -6.34 -6.21 -10.33
C TYR A 324 -6.94 -6.34 -11.73
N TRP A 325 -6.61 -7.42 -12.43
CA TRP A 325 -7.11 -7.63 -13.77
C TRP A 325 -8.61 -7.90 -13.81
N LEU A 326 -9.10 -8.80 -12.95
CA LEU A 326 -10.53 -9.17 -12.89
C LEU A 326 -11.43 -8.02 -12.46
N THR A 327 -10.94 -7.15 -11.58
CA THR A 327 -11.69 -5.96 -11.13
C THR A 327 -11.48 -4.75 -12.03
N ASN A 328 -10.57 -4.84 -13.01
CA ASN A 328 -10.18 -3.75 -13.91
C ASN A 328 -9.80 -2.46 -13.16
N THR A 329 -9.03 -2.58 -12.08
CA THR A 329 -8.73 -1.47 -11.18
C THR A 329 -7.36 -0.82 -11.41
N ALA A 330 -6.59 -1.22 -12.41
CA ALA A 330 -5.27 -0.63 -12.69
C ALA A 330 -5.33 0.88 -12.90
N THR A 331 -6.27 1.38 -13.70
CA THR A 331 -6.43 2.80 -13.99
C THR A 331 -6.90 3.59 -12.76
N SER A 332 -7.90 3.07 -12.04
CA SER A 332 -8.43 3.74 -10.85
C SER A 332 -7.40 3.79 -9.72
N ALA A 333 -6.60 2.73 -9.56
CA ALA A 333 -5.48 2.72 -8.64
C ALA A 333 -4.42 3.79 -9.00
N ALA A 334 -4.06 3.89 -10.29
CA ALA A 334 -3.12 4.91 -10.77
C ALA A 334 -3.62 6.35 -10.52
N ARG A 335 -4.95 6.58 -10.54
CA ARG A 335 -5.53 7.90 -10.27
C ARG A 335 -5.27 8.39 -8.85
N LEU A 336 -5.10 7.53 -7.86
CA LEU A 336 -4.76 7.92 -6.50
C LEU A 336 -3.41 8.67 -6.46
N TYR A 337 -2.43 8.25 -7.25
CA TYR A 337 -1.16 8.97 -7.38
C TYR A 337 -1.37 10.38 -7.93
N TRP A 338 -2.18 10.52 -8.96
CA TRP A 338 -2.51 11.82 -9.55
C TRP A 338 -3.26 12.73 -8.57
N GLU A 339 -4.21 12.21 -7.81
CA GLU A 339 -4.93 12.95 -6.77
C GLU A 339 -3.97 13.44 -5.68
N ASN A 340 -3.12 12.56 -5.16
CA ASN A 340 -2.13 12.90 -4.13
C ASN A 340 -1.11 13.93 -4.63
N ALA A 341 -0.62 13.79 -5.87
CA ALA A 341 0.31 14.75 -6.46
C ALA A 341 -0.33 16.15 -6.58
N ARG A 342 -1.58 16.25 -6.98
CA ARG A 342 -2.32 17.52 -7.06
C ARG A 342 -2.53 18.15 -5.70
N SER A 343 -2.89 17.36 -4.68
CA SER A 343 -3.08 17.87 -3.31
C SER A 343 -1.77 18.39 -2.73
N ILE A 344 -0.65 17.70 -2.97
CA ILE A 344 0.69 18.17 -2.57
C ILE A 344 1.05 19.50 -3.27
N VAL A 345 0.85 19.59 -4.58
CA VAL A 345 1.11 20.83 -5.34
C VAL A 345 0.24 21.97 -4.84
N ALA A 346 -1.04 21.72 -4.58
CA ALA A 346 -1.96 22.73 -4.05
C ALA A 346 -1.55 23.21 -2.65
N ALA A 347 -1.13 22.29 -1.77
CA ALA A 347 -0.63 22.62 -0.43
C ALA A 347 0.64 23.48 -0.48
N ILE A 348 1.59 23.12 -1.36
CA ILE A 348 2.81 23.93 -1.58
C ILE A 348 2.45 25.33 -2.10
N ALA A 349 1.57 25.40 -3.10
CA ALA A 349 1.18 26.67 -3.72
C ALA A 349 0.42 27.61 -2.75
N SER A 350 -0.37 27.03 -1.83
CA SER A 350 -1.08 27.81 -0.80
C SER A 350 -0.18 28.33 0.33
N GLY A 351 1.04 27.79 0.46
CA GLY A 351 1.94 28.06 1.59
C GLY A 351 1.42 27.55 2.94
N GLN A 352 0.37 26.75 2.93
CA GLN A 352 -0.17 26.17 4.15
C GLN A 352 0.79 25.12 4.70
N LYS A 353 1.11 25.25 5.99
CA LYS A 353 1.83 24.21 6.70
C LYS A 353 0.87 23.06 7.00
N PRO A 354 1.31 21.79 6.84
CA PRO A 354 0.49 20.66 7.28
C PRO A 354 0.15 20.80 8.77
N PRO A 355 -1.04 20.33 9.21
CA PRO A 355 -1.38 20.31 10.63
C PRO A 355 -0.29 19.60 11.44
N GLU A 356 -0.02 20.14 12.63
CA GLU A 356 0.94 19.52 13.55
C GLU A 356 0.41 18.17 14.01
N LEU A 357 1.26 17.16 13.96
CA LEU A 357 0.90 15.79 14.32
C LEU A 357 1.24 15.58 15.80
N SER A 358 0.21 15.50 16.64
CA SER A 358 0.34 15.30 18.10
C SER A 358 0.15 13.85 18.56
N LEU A 359 -0.50 13.03 17.74
CA LEU A 359 -0.74 11.62 18.08
C LEU A 359 0.56 10.82 18.15
N PRO A 360 0.60 9.77 18.99
CA PRO A 360 1.70 8.81 19.02
C PRO A 360 1.95 8.18 17.65
N VAL A 361 3.21 8.18 17.22
CA VAL A 361 3.67 7.57 15.97
C VAL A 361 4.68 6.48 16.27
N ALA A 362 4.50 5.33 15.66
CA ALA A 362 5.47 4.25 15.61
C ALA A 362 6.00 4.11 14.18
N PHE A 363 7.26 3.74 14.02
CA PHE A 363 7.89 3.60 12.71
C PHE A 363 8.82 2.39 12.68
N THR A 364 8.68 1.55 11.63
CA THR A 364 9.58 0.43 11.35
C THR A 364 10.20 0.61 9.97
N VAL A 365 11.52 0.52 9.89
CA VAL A 365 12.28 0.55 8.64
C VAL A 365 12.63 -0.88 8.25
N PHE A 366 12.22 -1.32 7.06
CA PHE A 366 12.63 -2.59 6.48
C PHE A 366 13.81 -2.38 5.52
N PRO A 367 14.82 -3.30 5.50
CA PRO A 367 16.05 -3.08 4.73
C PRO A 367 15.84 -3.06 3.20
N GLY A 368 14.84 -3.76 2.67
CA GLY A 368 14.47 -3.77 1.24
C GLY A 368 13.41 -2.75 0.86
N GLU A 369 13.09 -1.76 1.73
CA GLU A 369 12.12 -0.70 1.40
C GLU A 369 12.70 0.24 0.32
N ILE A 370 11.83 0.83 -0.50
CA ILE A 370 12.19 1.72 -1.62
C ILE A 370 13.07 2.91 -1.20
N PHE A 371 12.96 3.34 0.03
CA PHE A 371 13.97 4.15 0.73
C PHE A 371 13.89 3.92 2.24
N GLN A 372 15.04 3.90 2.89
CA GLN A 372 15.14 3.69 4.33
C GLN A 372 15.24 5.05 5.02
N ALA A 373 14.13 5.49 5.63
CA ALA A 373 14.11 6.76 6.36
C ALA A 373 14.99 6.67 7.63
N PRO A 374 16.02 7.51 7.80
CA PRO A 374 16.80 7.52 9.03
C PRO A 374 15.96 8.06 10.20
N ARG A 375 16.26 7.61 11.40
CA ARG A 375 15.57 8.05 12.62
C ARG A 375 15.53 9.58 12.76
N SER A 376 16.61 10.26 12.38
CA SER A 376 16.68 11.73 12.42
C SER A 376 15.62 12.44 11.57
N TRP A 377 15.12 11.78 10.50
CA TRP A 377 14.01 12.31 9.72
C TRP A 377 12.66 12.05 10.41
N ALA A 378 12.47 10.85 10.93
CA ALA A 378 11.26 10.49 11.67
C ALA A 378 11.07 11.37 12.91
N ASP A 379 12.13 11.61 13.71
CA ASP A 379 12.11 12.50 14.88
C ASP A 379 11.71 13.94 14.53
N LYS A 380 12.09 14.44 13.32
CA LYS A 380 11.72 15.79 12.86
C LYS A 380 10.27 15.90 12.38
N VAL A 381 9.77 14.84 11.76
CA VAL A 381 8.42 14.82 11.17
C VAL A 381 7.37 14.45 12.22
N TYR A 382 7.73 13.59 13.16
CA TYR A 382 6.85 13.02 14.18
C TYR A 382 7.31 13.37 15.59
N PRO A 383 6.90 14.52 16.15
CA PRO A 383 7.35 14.96 17.49
C PRO A 383 7.04 13.98 18.61
N ASN A 384 5.98 13.15 18.45
CA ASN A 384 5.58 12.12 19.41
C ASN A 384 5.91 10.72 18.88
N LEU A 385 7.17 10.49 18.50
CA LEU A 385 7.67 9.18 18.05
C LEU A 385 7.85 8.25 19.24
N ILE A 386 6.94 7.29 19.44
CA ILE A 386 6.92 6.36 20.58
C ILE A 386 7.67 5.05 20.34
N TYR A 387 7.92 4.72 19.07
CA TYR A 387 8.62 3.50 18.65
C TYR A 387 9.36 3.76 17.35
N PHE A 388 10.60 3.27 17.27
CA PHE A 388 11.38 3.27 16.04
C PHE A 388 12.27 2.03 16.03
N ASN A 389 12.16 1.21 15.00
CA ASN A 389 12.99 0.03 14.81
C ASN A 389 13.49 -0.06 13.36
N GLU A 390 14.74 -0.50 13.21
CA GLU A 390 15.30 -0.93 11.93
C GLU A 390 15.27 -2.46 11.95
N ALA A 391 14.40 -3.06 11.14
CA ALA A 391 14.26 -4.52 11.02
C ALA A 391 15.48 -5.12 10.30
N ASP A 392 15.75 -6.39 10.56
CA ASP A 392 16.89 -7.11 9.99
C ASP A 392 16.60 -7.73 8.61
N LYS A 393 15.33 -7.84 8.24
CA LYS A 393 14.85 -8.41 6.96
C LYS A 393 13.50 -7.86 6.56
N GLY A 394 13.06 -8.19 5.34
CA GLY A 394 11.84 -7.70 4.73
C GLY A 394 12.09 -6.50 3.83
N GLY A 395 11.16 -6.21 2.94
CA GLY A 395 11.23 -5.13 1.96
C GLY A 395 9.94 -4.31 1.91
N HIS A 396 9.65 -3.80 0.74
CA HIS A 396 8.46 -2.97 0.51
C HIS A 396 7.16 -3.67 0.90
N PHE A 397 7.05 -4.96 0.59
CA PHE A 397 5.89 -5.79 0.94
C PHE A 397 6.13 -6.59 2.22
N ALA A 398 6.64 -5.95 3.28
CA ALA A 398 7.04 -6.63 4.52
C ALA A 398 5.94 -7.52 5.13
N ALA A 399 4.66 -7.10 5.07
CA ALA A 399 3.53 -7.90 5.52
C ALA A 399 3.37 -9.20 4.72
N TRP A 400 3.79 -9.20 3.47
CA TRP A 400 3.74 -10.33 2.58
C TRP A 400 4.99 -11.19 2.63
N GLU A 401 6.17 -10.54 2.66
CA GLU A 401 7.47 -11.21 2.69
C GLU A 401 7.74 -11.88 4.03
N GLU A 402 7.52 -11.17 5.14
CA GLU A 402 7.87 -11.53 6.50
C GLU A 402 6.68 -11.30 7.46
N PRO A 403 5.55 -12.02 7.30
CA PRO A 403 4.31 -11.74 8.03
C PRO A 403 4.45 -11.81 9.54
N GLU A 404 5.23 -12.76 10.07
CA GLU A 404 5.45 -12.90 11.52
C GLU A 404 6.28 -11.74 12.08
N LEU A 405 7.31 -11.30 11.36
CA LEU A 405 8.12 -10.15 11.73
C LEU A 405 7.27 -8.87 11.69
N PHE A 406 6.55 -8.65 10.59
CA PHE A 406 5.65 -7.50 10.45
C PHE A 406 4.64 -7.44 11.61
N ALA A 407 3.98 -8.56 11.92
CA ALA A 407 3.02 -8.62 13.03
C ALA A 407 3.69 -8.37 14.38
N SER A 408 4.93 -8.84 14.58
CA SER A 408 5.72 -8.57 15.80
C SER A 408 6.02 -7.08 15.95
N GLU A 409 6.41 -6.40 14.87
CA GLU A 409 6.66 -4.97 14.83
C GLU A 409 5.39 -4.18 15.17
N VAL A 410 4.26 -4.51 14.55
CA VAL A 410 2.96 -3.87 14.83
C VAL A 410 2.53 -4.07 16.29
N ARG A 411 2.71 -5.27 16.85
CA ARG A 411 2.44 -5.55 18.27
C ARG A 411 3.33 -4.71 19.20
N ALA A 412 4.61 -4.63 18.89
CA ALA A 412 5.58 -3.85 19.66
C ALA A 412 5.29 -2.34 19.59
N ALA A 413 4.97 -1.84 18.41
CA ALA A 413 4.64 -0.45 18.12
C ALA A 413 3.47 0.07 18.99
N PHE A 414 2.45 -0.73 19.16
CA PHE A 414 1.23 -0.32 19.87
C PHE A 414 1.14 -0.78 21.34
N ARG A 415 2.19 -1.43 21.86
CA ARG A 415 2.15 -1.97 23.22
C ARG A 415 1.90 -0.92 24.29
N SER A 416 2.45 0.28 24.15
CA SER A 416 2.25 1.40 25.08
C SER A 416 0.88 2.07 24.99
N LEU A 417 0.08 1.71 23.97
CA LEU A 417 -1.24 2.29 23.70
C LEU A 417 -2.39 1.33 24.02
N ARG A 418 -2.15 0.26 24.77
CA ARG A 418 -3.17 -0.73 25.15
C ARG A 418 -3.85 -0.42 26.47
#